data_7e84643d5adeceb6c2e3ea1b60d62b76
#
_entry.id   7e84643d5adeceb6c2e3ea1b60d62b76
#
_cell.length_a   1.000
_cell.length_b   1.000
_cell.length_c   1.000
_cell.angle_alpha   90.00
_cell.angle_beta   90.00
_cell.angle_gamma   90.00
#
_symmetry.space_group_name_H-M   'P 1'
#
loop_
_entity.id
_entity.type
_entity.pdbx_description
1 polymer ?
#
loop_
_entity_poly.entity_id
_entity_poly.type
_entity_poly.pdbx_seq_one_letter_code
_entity_poly.pdbx_strand_id
1 'polypeptide(L)'
;MPTNFTVSLSKVMKELSLSVIFMPEDPEKIMICSTDVNRPGLELNRFYDYYDTSRILIFGNAETAFLNSISREERREVLGEMFSKHPPAAIIARNLKPTAEMLEAAQANGIPLLGTSDTTSSLVAALVSFMNVELAPRITRHGVLVEVYGEGIL
;
A
#
# COMPACT_ATOMS: atom_id res chain seq x y z
N MET A 1 -26.94 3.69 -1.09
CA MET A 1 -25.57 4.00 -1.28
C MET A 1 -24.69 2.91 -0.67
N PRO A 2 -23.75 2.46 -1.42
CA PRO A 2 -22.91 1.43 -0.88
C PRO A 2 -22.08 1.97 0.28
N THR A 3 -21.93 1.14 1.25
CA THR A 3 -21.06 1.46 2.36
C THR A 3 -19.63 1.25 1.91
N ASN A 4 -18.82 2.25 2.14
CA ASN A 4 -17.39 2.09 1.88
C ASN A 4 -16.76 1.39 3.06
N PHE A 5 -16.29 0.19 2.80
CA PHE A 5 -15.59 -0.56 3.82
C PHE A 5 -14.14 -0.11 3.82
N THR A 6 -13.61 0.12 4.99
CA THR A 6 -12.23 0.55 5.16
C THR A 6 -11.58 -0.28 6.26
N VAL A 7 -10.26 -0.33 6.23
CA VAL A 7 -9.48 -0.94 7.30
C VAL A 7 -8.38 0.03 7.68
N SER A 8 -8.06 0.11 8.98
CA SER A 8 -7.01 1.02 9.42
C SER A 8 -5.64 0.52 8.98
N LEU A 9 -4.73 1.45 8.71
CA LEU A 9 -3.35 1.10 8.39
C LEU A 9 -2.71 0.33 9.55
N SER A 10 -3.09 0.66 10.78
CA SER A 10 -2.62 -0.04 11.97
C SER A 10 -2.91 -1.54 11.89
N LYS A 11 -4.10 -1.90 11.45
CA LYS A 11 -4.47 -3.32 11.33
C LYS A 11 -3.67 -4.01 10.24
N VAL A 12 -3.47 -3.34 9.11
CA VAL A 12 -2.64 -3.84 8.03
C VAL A 12 -1.21 -4.09 8.53
N MET A 13 -0.67 -3.14 9.27
CA MET A 13 0.69 -3.24 9.80
C MET A 13 0.85 -4.43 10.72
N LYS A 14 -0.14 -4.67 11.59
CA LYS A 14 -0.10 -5.80 12.50
C LYS A 14 -0.20 -7.11 11.76
N GLU A 15 -1.12 -7.20 10.84
CA GLU A 15 -1.38 -8.44 10.12
C GLU A 15 -0.18 -8.87 9.29
N LEU A 16 0.50 -7.90 8.66
CA LEU A 16 1.62 -8.19 7.78
C LEU A 16 2.98 -7.99 8.46
N SER A 17 3.00 -7.67 9.73
CA SER A 17 4.22 -7.46 10.50
C SER A 17 5.13 -6.42 9.86
N LEU A 18 4.55 -5.29 9.48
CA LEU A 18 5.30 -4.22 8.84
C LEU A 18 6.04 -3.39 9.88
N SER A 19 7.26 -2.97 9.53
CA SER A 19 8.04 -2.08 10.38
C SER A 19 7.82 -0.64 9.93
N VAL A 20 7.98 0.30 10.87
CA VAL A 20 7.80 1.73 10.58
C VAL A 20 9.15 2.32 10.22
N ILE A 21 9.20 2.98 9.07
CA ILE A 21 10.33 3.82 8.68
C ILE A 21 9.99 5.27 8.99
N PHE A 22 8.78 5.69 8.64
CA PHE A 22 8.28 7.01 8.97
C PHE A 22 6.75 6.95 9.12
N MET A 23 6.22 7.57 10.16
CA MET A 23 4.77 7.60 10.41
C MET A 23 4.36 9.01 10.80
N PRO A 24 3.58 9.69 9.95
CA PRO A 24 3.23 11.10 10.18
C PRO A 24 2.14 11.30 11.23
N GLU A 25 1.29 10.30 11.43
CA GLU A 25 0.17 10.40 12.37
C GLU A 25 -0.19 9.01 12.87
N ASP A 26 -1.20 8.95 13.74
CA ASP A 26 -1.66 7.69 14.29
C ASP A 26 -2.17 6.77 13.17
N PRO A 27 -1.57 5.59 12.98
CA PRO A 27 -2.00 4.70 11.90
C PRO A 27 -3.42 4.18 12.09
N GLU A 28 -3.98 4.27 13.29
CA GLU A 28 -5.39 3.92 13.50
C GLU A 28 -6.32 4.86 12.74
N LYS A 29 -5.86 6.05 12.42
CA LYS A 29 -6.66 7.06 11.75
C LYS A 29 -6.47 7.06 10.23
N ILE A 30 -5.53 6.29 9.73
CA ILE A 30 -5.28 6.21 8.29
C ILE A 30 -6.07 5.04 7.75
N MET A 31 -7.03 5.32 6.86
CA MET A 31 -7.94 4.30 6.37
C MET A 31 -7.59 3.87 4.97
N ILE A 32 -7.60 2.56 4.76
CA ILE A 32 -7.32 1.96 3.46
C ILE A 32 -8.63 1.45 2.89
N CYS A 33 -8.93 1.81 1.66
CA CYS A 33 -10.20 1.46 1.03
C CYS A 33 -10.07 0.70 -0.28
N SER A 34 -8.85 0.41 -0.74
CA SER A 34 -8.64 -0.32 -1.98
C SER A 34 -8.07 -1.71 -1.71
N THR A 35 -8.61 -2.71 -2.43
CA THR A 35 -8.08 -4.06 -2.36
C THR A 35 -6.84 -4.23 -3.23
N ASP A 36 -6.57 -3.28 -4.11
CA ASP A 36 -5.41 -3.35 -4.99
C ASP A 36 -4.25 -2.56 -4.43
N VAL A 37 -3.06 -2.93 -4.89
CA VAL A 37 -1.84 -2.19 -4.59
C VAL A 37 -1.27 -1.64 -5.89
N ASN A 38 -0.33 -0.72 -5.78
CA ASN A 38 0.33 -0.13 -6.93
C ASN A 38 1.84 -0.33 -6.84
N ARG A 39 2.40 -0.96 -7.85
CA ARG A 39 3.84 -0.97 -8.06
C ARG A 39 4.13 0.14 -9.07
N PRO A 40 4.74 1.25 -8.65
CA PRO A 40 4.70 2.49 -9.42
C PRO A 40 5.70 2.52 -10.60
N GLY A 41 5.61 1.55 -11.49
CA GLY A 41 6.49 1.53 -12.66
C GLY A 41 6.23 2.68 -13.62
N LEU A 42 4.98 2.89 -13.97
CA LEU A 42 4.62 3.98 -14.88
C LEU A 42 4.83 5.35 -14.23
N GLU A 43 4.45 5.46 -12.96
CA GLU A 43 4.56 6.73 -12.23
C GLU A 43 6.01 7.16 -12.06
N LEU A 44 6.90 6.19 -11.89
CA LEU A 44 8.33 6.51 -11.81
C LEU A 44 8.86 7.07 -13.12
N ASN A 45 8.20 6.76 -14.24
CA ASN A 45 8.50 7.34 -15.54
C ASN A 45 7.61 8.53 -15.85
N ARG A 46 6.98 9.10 -14.83
CA ARG A 46 6.17 10.32 -14.88
C ARG A 46 4.90 10.17 -15.71
N PHE A 47 4.38 8.97 -15.80
CA PHE A 47 3.11 8.71 -16.46
C PHE A 47 2.07 8.44 -15.38
N TYR A 48 1.20 9.43 -15.12
CA TYR A 48 0.27 9.38 -13.98
C TYR A 48 -1.18 9.15 -14.38
N ASP A 49 -1.46 8.90 -15.65
CA ASP A 49 -2.82 8.78 -16.14
C ASP A 49 -3.63 7.70 -15.42
N TYR A 50 -2.95 6.65 -14.96
CA TYR A 50 -3.61 5.55 -14.25
C TYR A 50 -3.26 5.49 -12.77
N TYR A 51 -2.74 6.58 -12.24
CA TYR A 51 -2.31 6.62 -10.85
C TYR A 51 -3.52 6.70 -9.93
N ASP A 52 -3.78 5.63 -9.19
CA ASP A 52 -4.88 5.56 -8.24
C ASP A 52 -4.33 5.84 -6.84
N THR A 53 -4.66 7.00 -6.31
CA THR A 53 -4.13 7.44 -5.02
C THR A 53 -4.78 6.74 -3.82
N SER A 54 -5.75 5.85 -4.06
CA SER A 54 -6.31 5.04 -2.97
C SER A 54 -5.51 3.78 -2.70
N ARG A 55 -4.54 3.46 -3.55
CA ARG A 55 -3.75 2.23 -3.44
C ARG A 55 -2.46 2.46 -2.68
N ILE A 56 -2.07 1.45 -1.88
CA ILE A 56 -0.78 1.46 -1.22
C ILE A 56 0.30 1.25 -2.27
N LEU A 57 1.37 2.04 -2.20
CA LEU A 57 2.52 1.89 -3.10
C LEU A 57 3.45 0.80 -2.59
N ILE A 58 3.94 -0.04 -3.50
CA ILE A 58 4.88 -1.11 -3.17
C ILE A 58 6.17 -0.89 -3.95
N PHE A 59 7.28 -0.82 -3.22
CA PHE A 59 8.60 -0.65 -3.81
C PHE A 59 9.41 -1.92 -3.58
N GLY A 60 9.80 -2.57 -4.66
CA GLY A 60 10.64 -3.76 -4.61
C GLY A 60 11.95 -3.54 -5.33
N ASN A 61 12.59 -4.64 -5.76
CA ASN A 61 13.89 -4.57 -6.44
C ASN A 61 13.85 -3.71 -7.70
N ALA A 62 12.81 -3.87 -8.52
CA ALA A 62 12.74 -3.16 -9.80
C ALA A 62 12.62 -1.66 -9.59
N GLU A 63 11.74 -1.25 -8.70
CA GLU A 63 11.53 0.17 -8.42
C GLU A 63 12.78 0.79 -7.78
N THR A 64 13.39 0.05 -6.86
CA THR A 64 14.61 0.53 -6.20
C THR A 64 15.76 0.66 -7.18
N ALA A 65 15.91 -0.33 -8.06
CA ALA A 65 16.96 -0.29 -9.09
C ALA A 65 16.77 0.90 -10.01
N PHE A 66 15.52 1.17 -10.43
CA PHE A 66 15.23 2.32 -11.26
C PHE A 66 15.61 3.62 -10.56
N LEU A 67 15.20 3.77 -9.30
CA LEU A 67 15.49 4.98 -8.53
C LEU A 67 16.99 5.20 -8.38
N ASN A 68 17.74 4.11 -8.22
CA ASN A 68 19.19 4.22 -8.10
C ASN A 68 19.88 4.50 -9.44
N SER A 69 19.19 4.30 -10.55
CA SER A 69 19.76 4.52 -11.88
C SER A 69 19.61 5.95 -12.37
N ILE A 70 18.77 6.76 -11.74
CA ILE A 70 18.56 8.15 -12.13
C ILE A 70 19.31 9.07 -11.16
N SER A 71 19.44 10.34 -11.52
CA SER A 71 20.14 11.30 -10.69
C SER A 71 19.36 11.60 -9.42
N ARG A 72 20.07 12.15 -8.43
CA ARG A 72 19.43 12.54 -7.18
C ARG A 72 18.32 13.59 -7.41
N GLU A 73 18.54 14.50 -8.33
CA GLU A 73 17.56 15.53 -8.66
C GLU A 73 16.30 14.90 -9.25
N GLU A 74 16.48 14.01 -10.22
CA GLU A 74 15.36 13.33 -10.85
C GLU A 74 14.62 12.49 -9.83
N ARG A 75 15.36 11.81 -8.96
CA ARG A 75 14.77 10.98 -7.91
C ARG A 75 13.93 11.82 -6.97
N ARG A 76 14.44 12.98 -6.58
CA ARG A 76 13.71 13.90 -5.72
C ARG A 76 12.42 14.39 -6.38
N GLU A 77 12.51 14.76 -7.65
CA GLU A 77 11.36 15.26 -8.40
C GLU A 77 10.27 14.19 -8.55
N VAL A 78 10.67 12.99 -8.96
CA VAL A 78 9.73 11.91 -9.20
C VAL A 78 9.03 11.50 -7.91
N LEU A 79 9.80 11.28 -6.85
CA LEU A 79 9.22 10.86 -5.59
C LEU A 79 8.39 11.97 -4.96
N GLY A 80 8.85 13.22 -5.09
CA GLY A 80 8.10 14.35 -4.58
C GLY A 80 6.75 14.49 -5.27
N GLU A 81 6.73 14.34 -6.59
CA GLU A 81 5.49 14.43 -7.34
C GLU A 81 4.55 13.28 -6.99
N MET A 82 5.08 12.06 -6.95
CA MET A 82 4.28 10.90 -6.64
C MET A 82 3.65 10.99 -5.25
N PHE A 83 4.46 11.40 -4.26
CA PHE A 83 3.97 11.47 -2.88
C PHE A 83 3.09 12.69 -2.65
N SER A 84 3.22 13.74 -3.46
CA SER A 84 2.36 14.92 -3.36
C SER A 84 0.90 14.60 -3.70
N LYS A 85 0.65 13.48 -4.34
CA LYS A 85 -0.70 13.03 -4.67
C LYS A 85 -1.35 12.25 -3.53
N HIS A 86 -0.65 12.12 -2.41
CA HIS A 86 -1.15 11.55 -1.15
C HIS A 86 -1.66 10.12 -1.23
N PRO A 87 -0.80 9.17 -1.64
CA PRO A 87 -1.15 7.76 -1.46
C PRO A 87 -1.28 7.46 0.04
N PRO A 88 -2.02 6.42 0.41
CA PRO A 88 -2.25 6.14 1.84
C PRO A 88 -1.00 5.66 2.56
N ALA A 89 -0.09 5.00 1.87
CA ALA A 89 1.17 4.51 2.45
C ALA A 89 2.07 3.99 1.35
N ALA A 90 3.35 3.83 1.67
CA ALA A 90 4.32 3.19 0.79
C ALA A 90 5.04 2.12 1.60
N ILE A 91 5.20 0.93 1.02
CA ILE A 91 5.85 -0.20 1.69
C ILE A 91 7.05 -0.63 0.85
N ILE A 92 8.20 -0.79 1.50
CA ILE A 92 9.42 -1.23 0.86
C ILE A 92 9.65 -2.69 1.23
N ALA A 93 9.74 -3.55 0.21
CA ALA A 93 9.91 -4.99 0.40
C ALA A 93 11.39 -5.37 0.52
N ARG A 94 11.64 -6.62 0.90
CA ARG A 94 12.97 -7.25 0.90
C ARG A 94 13.99 -6.58 1.80
N ASN A 95 13.55 -5.91 2.86
CA ASN A 95 14.45 -5.14 3.73
C ASN A 95 15.28 -4.10 2.99
N LEU A 96 14.83 -3.69 1.82
CA LEU A 96 15.52 -2.64 1.08
C LEU A 96 15.40 -1.34 1.86
N LYS A 97 16.40 -0.50 1.72
CA LYS A 97 16.41 0.77 2.42
C LYS A 97 15.90 1.88 1.50
N PRO A 98 15.11 2.80 2.02
CA PRO A 98 14.67 3.93 1.19
C PRO A 98 15.85 4.82 0.88
N THR A 99 15.78 5.50 -0.26
CA THR A 99 16.74 6.55 -0.55
C THR A 99 16.44 7.75 0.35
N ALA A 100 17.43 8.62 0.52
CA ALA A 100 17.21 9.84 1.29
C ALA A 100 16.07 10.67 0.69
N GLU A 101 15.99 10.71 -0.64
CA GLU A 101 14.96 11.47 -1.34
C GLU A 101 13.57 10.90 -1.09
N MET A 102 13.44 9.58 -0.98
CA MET A 102 12.15 8.96 -0.65
C MET A 102 11.72 9.33 0.76
N LEU A 103 12.64 9.29 1.70
CA LEU A 103 12.33 9.66 3.08
C LEU A 103 11.93 11.13 3.16
N GLU A 104 12.65 12.00 2.46
CA GLU A 104 12.32 13.43 2.40
C GLU A 104 10.91 13.64 1.84
N ALA A 105 10.59 12.95 0.74
CA ALA A 105 9.27 13.09 0.11
C ALA A 105 8.17 12.61 1.05
N ALA A 106 8.40 11.52 1.74
CA ALA A 106 7.43 11.00 2.70
C ALA A 106 7.19 12.00 3.83
N GLN A 107 8.27 12.56 4.37
CA GLN A 107 8.17 13.53 5.47
C GLN A 107 7.49 14.82 5.00
N ALA A 108 7.85 15.30 3.81
CA ALA A 108 7.30 16.55 3.28
C ALA A 108 5.80 16.46 2.98
N ASN A 109 5.34 15.26 2.60
CA ASN A 109 3.95 15.08 2.20
C ASN A 109 3.11 14.30 3.21
N GLY A 110 3.70 13.91 4.32
CA GLY A 110 2.98 13.18 5.36
C GLY A 110 2.54 11.80 4.93
N ILE A 111 3.40 11.05 4.24
CA ILE A 111 3.07 9.72 3.74
C ILE A 111 3.74 8.67 4.64
N PRO A 112 2.98 7.72 5.20
CA PRO A 112 3.59 6.63 5.97
C PRO A 112 4.53 5.81 5.10
N LEU A 113 5.72 5.55 5.63
CA LEU A 113 6.72 4.76 4.94
C LEU A 113 7.04 3.54 5.80
N LEU A 114 6.77 2.36 5.26
CA LEU A 114 6.84 1.11 5.99
C LEU A 114 7.79 0.14 5.30
N GLY A 115 8.21 -0.89 6.01
CA GLY A 115 9.11 -1.88 5.46
C GLY A 115 8.75 -3.29 5.86
N THR A 116 9.24 -4.25 5.09
CA THR A 116 9.10 -5.67 5.39
C THR A 116 10.28 -6.43 4.84
N SER A 117 10.60 -7.56 5.46
CA SER A 117 11.62 -8.47 4.95
C SER A 117 11.08 -9.41 3.87
N ASP A 118 9.76 -9.48 3.70
CA ASP A 118 9.16 -10.36 2.70
C ASP A 118 9.55 -9.96 1.29
N THR A 119 9.50 -10.93 0.37
CA THR A 119 9.67 -10.62 -1.05
C THR A 119 8.49 -9.80 -1.53
N THR A 120 8.69 -9.10 -2.64
CA THR A 120 7.62 -8.27 -3.20
C THR A 120 6.38 -9.11 -3.52
N SER A 121 6.58 -10.29 -4.13
CA SER A 121 5.47 -11.16 -4.49
C SER A 121 4.69 -11.63 -3.26
N SER A 122 5.40 -12.04 -2.20
CA SER A 122 4.75 -12.46 -0.97
C SER A 122 3.99 -11.33 -0.31
N LEU A 123 4.59 -10.14 -0.30
CA LEU A 123 3.97 -8.96 0.29
C LEU A 123 2.68 -8.61 -0.46
N VAL A 124 2.75 -8.56 -1.80
CA VAL A 124 1.59 -8.21 -2.61
C VAL A 124 0.47 -9.23 -2.42
N ALA A 125 0.82 -10.53 -2.47
CA ALA A 125 -0.18 -11.58 -2.29
C ALA A 125 -0.84 -11.51 -0.92
N ALA A 126 -0.05 -11.34 0.12
CA ALA A 126 -0.58 -11.26 1.49
C ALA A 126 -1.45 -10.03 1.67
N LEU A 127 -1.01 -8.90 1.17
CA LEU A 127 -1.73 -7.64 1.32
C LEU A 127 -3.06 -7.68 0.56
N VAL A 128 -3.05 -8.11 -0.70
CA VAL A 128 -4.27 -8.19 -1.50
C VAL A 128 -5.24 -9.19 -0.88
N SER A 129 -4.76 -10.35 -0.42
CA SER A 129 -5.60 -11.34 0.21
C SER A 129 -6.24 -10.79 1.49
N PHE A 130 -5.45 -10.13 2.33
CA PHE A 130 -5.96 -9.54 3.56
C PHE A 130 -7.00 -8.46 3.26
N MET A 131 -6.71 -7.57 2.31
CA MET A 131 -7.63 -6.49 1.97
C MET A 131 -8.93 -7.02 1.37
N ASN A 132 -8.86 -8.08 0.57
CA ASN A 132 -10.06 -8.69 0.01
C ASN A 132 -11.00 -9.18 1.10
N VAL A 133 -10.45 -9.75 2.16
CA VAL A 133 -11.26 -10.22 3.29
C VAL A 133 -11.81 -9.02 4.08
N GLU A 134 -10.94 -8.06 4.39
CA GLU A 134 -11.33 -6.94 5.26
C GLU A 134 -12.30 -5.99 4.59
N LEU A 135 -12.17 -5.79 3.28
CA LEU A 135 -13.00 -4.85 2.54
C LEU A 135 -14.19 -5.50 1.85
N ALA A 136 -14.35 -6.83 1.99
CA ALA A 136 -15.49 -7.52 1.39
C ALA A 136 -16.79 -7.02 2.03
N PRO A 137 -17.85 -6.85 1.22
CA PRO A 137 -19.13 -6.48 1.79
C PRO A 137 -19.59 -7.53 2.79
N ARG A 138 -20.02 -7.08 3.94
CA ARG A 138 -20.49 -7.97 4.99
C ARG A 138 -21.99 -7.89 5.02
N ILE A 139 -22.63 -9.01 4.73
CA ILE A 139 -24.07 -9.09 4.70
C ILE A 139 -24.53 -9.85 5.92
N THR A 140 -25.31 -9.20 6.76
CA THR A 140 -25.92 -9.86 7.89
C THR A 140 -27.26 -10.40 7.41
N ARG A 141 -27.41 -11.71 7.54
CA ARG A 141 -28.66 -12.35 7.14
C ARG A 141 -29.15 -13.22 8.23
N HIS A 142 -30.42 -13.12 8.45
CA HIS A 142 -31.08 -13.98 9.42
C HIS A 142 -31.52 -15.25 8.73
N GLY A 143 -31.22 -16.39 9.32
CA GLY A 143 -31.67 -17.66 8.83
C GLY A 143 -30.93 -18.17 7.62
N VAL A 144 -29.84 -17.60 7.30
CA VAL A 144 -29.08 -18.08 6.19
C VAL A 144 -28.10 -19.10 6.66
N LEU A 145 -28.10 -20.00 5.94
CA LEU A 145 -27.06 -20.75 6.17
C LEU A 145 -26.08 -20.87 5.16
N VAL A 146 -25.73 -20.86 5.07
CA VAL A 146 -25.14 -20.63 4.23
C VAL A 146 -24.05 -21.23 4.01
N GLU A 147 -24.82 -21.36 4.08
CA GLU A 147 -24.00 -21.65 3.93
C GLU A 147 -23.41 -22.28 3.46
N VAL A 148 -23.88 -22.85 3.10
CA VAL A 148 -23.25 -23.05 2.70
C VAL A 148 -22.59 -23.52 2.20
N TYR A 149 -22.68 -23.91 1.88
CA TYR A 149 -21.84 -23.93 1.38
C TYR A 149 -20.99 -24.11 1.10
N GLY A 150 -21.14 -24.67 0.81
CA GLY A 150 -20.22 -24.41 0.48
C GLY A 150 -19.69 -24.61 0.46
N GLU A 151 -19.95 -24.73 0.20
CA GLU A 151 -19.39 -24.51 0.07
C GLU A 151 -19.17 -24.44 0.27
N GLY A 152 -19.67 -25.17 0.21
CA GLY A 152 -19.43 -24.75 0.26
C GLY A 152 -19.48 -24.94 0.60
N ILE A 153 -19.78 -25.29 0.48
CA ILE A 153 -19.81 -25.09 0.59
C ILE A 153 -19.66 -25.29 0.78
N LEU A 154 -20.00 -25.67 0.70
CA LEU A 154 -19.83 -25.45 0.76
C LEU A 154 -19.58 -25.52 0.80
#